data_cf7bbf87f2cec38296d82415cc3607d8
#
_entry.id   cf7bbf87f2cec38296d82415cc3607d8
#
_cell.length_a   1.000
_cell.length_b   1.000
_cell.length_c   1.000
_cell.angle_alpha   90.00
_cell.angle_beta   90.00
_cell.angle_gamma   90.00
#
_symmetry.space_group_name_H-M   'P 1'
#
loop_
_entity.id
_entity.type
_entity.pdbx_description
1 polymer ?
#
loop_
_entity_poly.entity_id
_entity_poly.type
_entity_poly.pdbx_seq_one_letter_code
_entity_poly.pdbx_strand_id
1 'polypeptide(L)'
;MDKNATNYPLSVSMPQHCAYVVRDLPHATVEQRERALNATHWNEFAFPSGMLTVDMLSDSGTTAMTNQQWATLFLGDEAYGRNTGYYVLLDTFRDIFERGGEKNWKKVIDLVRTDCRDIEKMMDEVYLCEYEGGLFNGGAAQMERPNTFIIQQGRAAESVLMEIVKKILAARHPGKVFTIPSNGHFDTTEGNIKQMGSIPRNLYNKELLYEIPEGGSYEKNPFKGNMDIEKLEQLIQGVGPENVPLVFTCITNNPICGQPVSMANIREINRVAHKYDIPLVFDVARWAENCYFIKMNEEGYADKSIAEIASEMFSYCDVFTMSAKKDGHANMGGMLAFRDRGLFWQKFSDFNEDGTVKTDVGVLIKVKQISCYGNDSYGGMSGRDIMALACGLYESCDFGYMHDRVQQCEYLAQGFYKNGVKGVVLPAGGHAVYINMDEFFDGKRDHTTFAGTGFSLELIRRYGIRVSELGDFSMEYDLKTPEQQAELANVVRFAIDRSRLTKEHLDYVIAAVTELYKDRESIPNM
;
A
#
# COMPACT_ATOMS: atom_id res chain seq x y z
N MET A 1 -12.74 -13.51 23.79
CA MET A 1 -11.40 -13.07 24.25
C MET A 1 -10.40 -13.80 23.38
N ASP A 2 -9.64 -13.06 22.60
CA ASP A 2 -8.66 -13.59 21.67
C ASP A 2 -7.56 -14.32 22.44
N LYS A 3 -7.38 -15.62 22.19
CA LYS A 3 -6.34 -16.44 22.82
C LYS A 3 -4.92 -16.04 22.43
N ASN A 4 -4.77 -15.11 21.47
CA ASN A 4 -3.52 -14.58 20.97
C ASN A 4 -3.26 -13.13 21.44
N ALA A 5 -4.18 -12.53 22.17
CA ALA A 5 -3.99 -11.20 22.72
C ALA A 5 -3.01 -11.27 23.88
N THR A 6 -1.82 -10.79 23.62
CA THR A 6 -0.79 -10.34 24.55
C THR A 6 -0.74 -11.03 25.92
N ASN A 7 0.41 -11.58 26.30
CA ASN A 7 0.74 -12.15 27.63
C ASN A 7 0.64 -11.12 28.79
N TYR A 8 -0.18 -10.09 28.66
CA TYR A 8 -0.38 -9.12 29.73
C TYR A 8 -1.46 -9.62 30.70
N PRO A 9 -1.20 -9.60 32.01
CA PRO A 9 -2.10 -10.16 33.03
C PRO A 9 -3.36 -9.31 33.26
N LEU A 10 -3.44 -8.13 32.70
CA LEU A 10 -4.57 -7.22 32.81
C LEU A 10 -5.35 -7.14 31.50
N SER A 11 -6.68 -6.98 31.57
CA SER A 11 -7.57 -6.79 30.41
C SER A 11 -7.49 -5.38 29.81
N VAL A 12 -6.31 -4.77 29.82
CA VAL A 12 -6.05 -3.46 29.25
C VAL A 12 -5.22 -3.65 27.99
N SER A 13 -5.63 -3.01 26.90
CA SER A 13 -4.83 -3.00 25.67
C SER A 13 -3.51 -2.26 25.92
N MET A 14 -2.41 -2.90 25.55
CA MET A 14 -1.08 -2.33 25.63
C MET A 14 -0.51 -2.18 24.23
N PRO A 15 0.09 -1.03 23.88
CA PRO A 15 0.78 -0.87 22.61
C PRO A 15 1.99 -1.80 22.56
N GLN A 16 2.30 -2.31 21.35
CA GLN A 16 3.42 -3.22 21.12
C GLN A 16 4.77 -2.51 21.01
N HIS A 17 4.80 -1.20 21.19
CA HIS A 17 6.00 -0.37 21.11
C HIS A 17 6.04 0.69 22.22
N CYS A 18 7.23 1.19 22.50
CA CYS A 18 7.43 2.42 23.27
C CYS A 18 8.39 3.36 22.51
N ALA A 19 8.18 4.66 22.64
CA ALA A 19 8.99 5.65 21.94
C ALA A 19 10.34 5.86 22.65
N TYR A 20 11.43 5.76 21.90
CA TYR A 20 12.78 6.13 22.35
C TYR A 20 13.22 7.49 21.83
N VAL A 21 12.69 7.93 20.70
CA VAL A 21 12.94 9.25 20.14
C VAL A 21 11.79 10.16 20.52
N VAL A 22 12.10 11.18 21.30
CA VAL A 22 11.12 12.17 21.77
C VAL A 22 11.26 13.44 20.94
N ARG A 23 10.14 13.96 20.46
CA ARG A 23 10.05 15.24 19.79
C ARG A 23 9.01 16.09 20.51
N ASP A 24 9.38 17.33 20.83
CA ASP A 24 8.42 18.30 21.36
C ASP A 24 7.30 18.58 20.35
N LEU A 25 6.07 18.67 20.86
CA LEU A 25 4.95 19.10 20.03
C LEU A 25 5.02 20.61 19.81
N PRO A 26 4.76 21.09 18.61
CA PRO A 26 4.68 22.53 18.35
C PRO A 26 3.43 23.13 19.01
N HIS A 27 3.58 24.32 19.54
CA HIS A 27 2.50 25.09 20.17
C HIS A 27 2.11 26.31 19.31
N ALA A 28 1.79 26.07 18.03
CA ALA A 28 1.34 27.12 17.14
C ALA A 28 -0.08 27.59 17.53
N THR A 29 -0.30 28.91 17.56
CA THR A 29 -1.64 29.47 17.75
C THR A 29 -2.47 29.39 16.47
N VAL A 30 -3.80 29.60 16.59
CA VAL A 30 -4.71 29.65 15.42
C VAL A 30 -4.24 30.72 14.43
N GLU A 31 -3.89 31.93 14.91
CA GLU A 31 -3.42 33.04 14.06
C GLU A 31 -2.11 32.72 13.33
N GLN A 32 -1.22 31.98 14.00
CA GLN A 32 0.03 31.55 13.36
C GLN A 32 -0.24 30.52 12.26
N ARG A 33 -1.12 29.54 12.50
CA ARG A 33 -1.51 28.56 11.49
C ARG A 33 -2.26 29.21 10.32
N GLU A 34 -3.16 30.13 10.58
CA GLU A 34 -3.86 30.88 9.53
C GLU A 34 -2.91 31.70 8.67
N ARG A 35 -1.93 32.36 9.26
CA ARG A 35 -0.86 33.06 8.50
C ARG A 35 -0.05 32.08 7.63
N ALA A 36 0.25 30.89 8.13
CA ALA A 36 0.95 29.86 7.35
C ALA A 36 0.09 29.32 6.20
N LEU A 37 -1.21 29.07 6.45
CA LEU A 37 -2.16 28.67 5.40
C LEU A 37 -2.25 29.73 4.29
N ASN A 38 -2.36 30.99 4.66
CA ASN A 38 -2.33 32.10 3.67
C ASN A 38 -1.02 32.12 2.88
N ALA A 39 0.12 31.93 3.52
CA ALA A 39 1.42 31.89 2.86
C ALA A 39 1.60 30.70 1.92
N THR A 40 0.90 29.62 2.14
CA THR A 40 0.91 28.40 1.31
C THR A 40 -0.30 28.32 0.37
N HIS A 41 -1.02 29.40 0.15
CA HIS A 41 -2.24 29.45 -0.68
C HIS A 41 -3.26 28.37 -0.33
N TRP A 42 -3.42 28.09 0.97
CA TRP A 42 -4.34 27.10 1.52
C TRP A 42 -4.10 25.67 1.00
N ASN A 43 -2.86 25.38 0.60
CA ASN A 43 -2.47 24.03 0.19
C ASN A 43 -1.99 23.22 1.40
N GLU A 44 -2.75 22.18 1.77
CA GLU A 44 -2.44 21.32 2.92
C GLU A 44 -1.10 20.58 2.78
N PHE A 45 -0.69 20.25 1.54
CA PHE A 45 0.60 19.58 1.28
C PHE A 45 1.79 20.54 1.43
N ALA A 46 1.59 21.82 1.23
CA ALA A 46 2.63 22.84 1.41
C ALA A 46 2.70 23.37 2.84
N PHE A 47 1.73 23.05 3.69
CA PHE A 47 1.69 23.53 5.08
C PHE A 47 2.84 22.96 5.91
N PRO A 48 3.58 23.80 6.70
CA PRO A 48 4.75 23.36 7.45
C PRO A 48 4.43 22.34 8.53
N SER A 49 5.02 21.14 8.46
CA SER A 49 4.82 20.08 9.45
C SER A 49 5.23 20.45 10.87
N GLY A 50 6.17 21.42 11.01
CA GLY A 50 6.61 21.96 12.30
C GLY A 50 5.56 22.76 13.06
N MET A 51 4.38 23.03 12.48
CA MET A 51 3.25 23.73 13.09
C MET A 51 2.05 22.80 13.35
N LEU A 52 2.17 21.51 13.07
CA LEU A 52 1.12 20.52 13.26
C LEU A 52 1.22 19.86 14.63
N THR A 53 0.10 19.74 15.30
CA THR A 53 -0.05 18.95 16.54
C THR A 53 -0.14 17.47 16.21
N VAL A 54 -0.97 17.10 15.22
CA VAL A 54 -1.11 15.73 14.73
C VAL A 54 -1.11 15.73 13.21
N ASP A 55 -0.22 14.95 12.61
CA ASP A 55 -0.14 14.82 11.15
C ASP A 55 -0.67 13.44 10.74
N MET A 56 -1.79 13.42 10.04
CA MET A 56 -2.47 12.23 9.54
C MET A 56 -2.67 12.29 8.01
N LEU A 57 -1.79 13.04 7.32
CA LEU A 57 -1.87 13.19 5.87
C LEU A 57 -1.63 11.86 5.14
N SER A 58 -0.62 11.12 5.57
CA SER A 58 -0.23 9.87 4.90
C SER A 58 0.59 8.97 5.82
N ASP A 59 0.32 7.67 5.77
CA ASP A 59 1.11 6.62 6.43
C ASP A 59 2.35 6.20 5.61
N SER A 60 2.63 6.85 4.47
CA SER A 60 3.69 6.48 3.53
C SER A 60 5.03 7.11 3.89
N GLY A 61 5.97 6.31 4.38
CA GLY A 61 7.32 6.76 4.73
C GLY A 61 7.39 7.56 6.03
N THR A 62 6.36 7.49 6.86
CA THR A 62 6.22 8.24 8.11
C THR A 62 6.39 7.35 9.34
N THR A 63 6.66 6.07 9.16
CA THR A 63 6.88 5.10 10.23
C THR A 63 8.03 5.52 11.13
N ALA A 64 7.82 5.45 12.45
CA ALA A 64 8.93 5.51 13.40
C ALA A 64 9.66 4.17 13.39
N MET A 65 10.95 4.20 13.00
CA MET A 65 11.76 2.99 12.93
C MET A 65 12.03 2.43 14.33
N THR A 66 12.03 1.11 14.43
CA THR A 66 12.40 0.40 15.66
C THR A 66 13.91 0.47 15.93
N ASN A 67 14.29 0.13 17.15
CA ASN A 67 15.71 0.01 17.51
C ASN A 67 16.42 -1.09 16.68
N GLN A 68 15.71 -2.13 16.25
CA GLN A 68 16.22 -3.16 15.37
C GLN A 68 16.49 -2.61 13.96
N GLN A 69 15.54 -1.84 13.41
CA GLN A 69 15.75 -1.18 12.12
C GLN A 69 16.92 -0.19 12.16
N TRP A 70 17.06 0.60 13.22
CA TRP A 70 18.22 1.47 13.43
C TRP A 70 19.53 0.68 13.50
N ALA A 71 19.55 -0.45 14.22
CA ALA A 71 20.72 -1.31 14.29
C ALA A 71 21.10 -1.89 12.92
N THR A 72 20.12 -2.38 12.16
CA THR A 72 20.37 -2.94 10.81
C THR A 72 20.80 -1.88 9.82
N LEU A 73 20.30 -0.66 9.94
CA LEU A 73 20.72 0.48 9.11
C LEU A 73 22.24 0.73 9.25
N PHE A 74 22.78 0.65 10.45
CA PHE A 74 24.23 0.79 10.67
C PHE A 74 25.07 -0.40 10.19
N LEU A 75 24.45 -1.53 9.88
CA LEU A 75 25.12 -2.70 9.31
C LEU A 75 25.17 -2.67 7.77
N GLY A 76 24.44 -1.78 7.14
CA GLY A 76 24.45 -1.61 5.69
C GLY A 76 25.76 -1.01 5.18
N ASP A 77 26.18 -1.42 3.99
CA ASP A 77 27.35 -0.89 3.30
C ASP A 77 27.00 0.15 2.25
N GLU A 78 28.01 0.87 1.75
CA GLU A 78 27.89 1.93 0.75
C GLU A 78 28.25 1.46 -0.68
N ALA A 79 28.29 0.14 -0.92
CA ALA A 79 28.66 -0.37 -2.23
C ALA A 79 27.63 0.01 -3.31
N TYR A 80 28.10 0.55 -4.43
CA TYR A 80 27.25 0.96 -5.55
C TYR A 80 26.52 -0.22 -6.22
N GLY A 81 27.17 -1.36 -6.34
CA GLY A 81 26.62 -2.55 -6.98
C GLY A 81 26.60 -3.75 -6.05
N ARG A 82 25.46 -4.43 -5.97
CA ARG A 82 25.32 -5.67 -5.20
C ARG A 82 25.83 -5.55 -3.76
N ASN A 83 25.38 -4.47 -3.07
CA ASN A 83 25.68 -4.30 -1.65
C ASN A 83 25.13 -5.47 -0.82
N THR A 84 25.63 -5.64 0.40
CA THR A 84 25.19 -6.71 1.32
C THR A 84 23.68 -6.68 1.53
N GLY A 85 23.08 -5.48 1.65
CA GLY A 85 21.65 -5.30 1.83
C GLY A 85 20.80 -5.87 0.69
N TYR A 86 21.30 -5.85 -0.54
CA TYR A 86 20.60 -6.45 -1.68
C TYR A 86 20.33 -7.94 -1.46
N TYR A 87 21.35 -8.71 -1.08
CA TYR A 87 21.20 -10.15 -0.87
C TYR A 87 20.33 -10.47 0.33
N VAL A 88 20.50 -9.71 1.43
CA VAL A 88 19.68 -9.84 2.63
C VAL A 88 18.21 -9.55 2.32
N LEU A 89 17.92 -8.49 1.57
CA LEU A 89 16.55 -8.13 1.20
C LEU A 89 15.94 -9.17 0.26
N LEU A 90 16.70 -9.67 -0.72
CA LEU A 90 16.24 -10.70 -1.64
C LEU A 90 15.87 -11.99 -0.89
N ASP A 91 16.72 -12.45 0.04
CA ASP A 91 16.42 -13.60 0.88
C ASP A 91 15.20 -13.35 1.78
N THR A 92 15.05 -12.13 2.32
CA THR A 92 13.87 -11.73 3.10
C THR A 92 12.58 -11.81 2.29
N PHE A 93 12.57 -11.30 1.06
CA PHE A 93 11.41 -11.39 0.17
C PHE A 93 11.03 -12.84 -0.12
N ARG A 94 11.99 -13.69 -0.42
CA ARG A 94 11.75 -15.11 -0.66
C ARG A 94 11.24 -15.82 0.57
N ASP A 95 11.84 -15.53 1.72
CA ASP A 95 11.43 -16.16 2.97
C ASP A 95 9.95 -15.83 3.29
N ILE A 96 9.57 -14.57 3.22
CA ILE A 96 8.21 -14.13 3.55
C ILE A 96 7.20 -14.54 2.46
N PHE A 97 7.49 -14.21 1.19
CA PHE A 97 6.51 -14.28 0.11
C PHE A 97 6.50 -15.58 -0.69
N GLU A 98 7.51 -16.44 -0.52
CA GLU A 98 7.55 -17.75 -1.18
C GLU A 98 7.59 -18.92 -0.20
N ARG A 99 8.17 -18.75 1.01
CA ARG A 99 8.39 -19.83 1.97
C ARG A 99 7.53 -19.74 3.23
N GLY A 100 6.79 -18.65 3.41
CA GLY A 100 5.94 -18.47 4.59
C GLY A 100 6.68 -18.10 5.89
N GLY A 101 7.88 -17.51 5.80
CA GLY A 101 8.60 -16.98 6.96
C GLY A 101 9.28 -18.04 7.84
N GLU A 102 9.83 -19.10 7.26
CA GLU A 102 10.54 -20.17 7.99
C GLU A 102 11.78 -19.64 8.73
N LYS A 103 12.43 -18.60 8.20
CA LYS A 103 13.51 -17.88 8.87
C LYS A 103 12.93 -16.76 9.71
N ASN A 104 13.64 -16.32 10.71
CA ASN A 104 13.29 -15.12 11.43
C ASN A 104 14.38 -14.04 11.27
N TRP A 105 14.03 -12.79 11.53
CA TRP A 105 14.94 -11.65 11.37
C TRP A 105 16.27 -11.78 12.17
N LYS A 106 16.33 -12.58 13.25
CA LYS A 106 17.57 -12.88 13.98
C LYS A 106 18.59 -13.54 13.09
N LYS A 107 18.17 -14.43 12.18
CA LYS A 107 19.05 -15.04 11.18
C LYS A 107 19.57 -14.01 10.18
N VAL A 108 18.76 -13.02 9.80
CA VAL A 108 19.21 -11.92 8.93
C VAL A 108 20.32 -11.11 9.60
N ILE A 109 20.16 -10.77 10.87
CA ILE A 109 21.22 -10.09 11.64
C ILE A 109 22.43 -10.99 11.83
N ASP A 110 22.25 -12.28 12.08
CA ASP A 110 23.35 -13.22 12.22
C ASP A 110 24.13 -13.37 10.90
N LEU A 111 23.46 -13.37 9.74
CA LEU A 111 24.11 -13.33 8.42
C LEU A 111 24.97 -12.07 8.27
N VAL A 112 24.46 -10.92 8.67
CA VAL A 112 25.20 -9.64 8.56
C VAL A 112 26.28 -9.50 9.65
N ARG A 113 26.07 -10.11 10.82
CA ARG A 113 27.08 -10.19 11.91
C ARG A 113 28.11 -11.29 11.72
N THR A 114 27.91 -12.17 10.73
CA THR A 114 28.92 -13.15 10.37
C THR A 114 30.21 -12.39 10.16
N ASP A 115 31.22 -12.75 10.93
CA ASP A 115 32.54 -12.12 10.86
C ASP A 115 32.97 -12.06 9.39
N CYS A 116 33.11 -10.87 8.84
CA CYS A 116 33.55 -10.67 7.45
C CYS A 116 34.89 -11.36 7.12
N ARG A 117 35.54 -11.95 8.11
CA ARG A 117 36.71 -12.82 7.97
C ARG A 117 36.34 -14.26 7.60
N ASP A 118 35.11 -14.70 7.76
CA ASP A 118 34.63 -16.00 7.30
C ASP A 118 34.00 -15.85 5.91
N ILE A 119 34.85 -15.64 4.92
CA ILE A 119 34.47 -15.41 3.52
C ILE A 119 33.72 -16.61 2.93
N GLU A 120 34.11 -17.84 3.29
CA GLU A 120 33.48 -19.05 2.76
C GLU A 120 32.03 -19.15 3.25
N LYS A 121 31.78 -18.90 4.54
CA LYS A 121 30.42 -18.89 5.07
C LYS A 121 29.58 -17.76 4.46
N MET A 122 30.14 -16.58 4.27
CA MET A 122 29.46 -15.49 3.56
C MET A 122 29.14 -15.85 2.12
N MET A 123 30.06 -16.52 1.43
CA MET A 123 29.81 -16.96 0.05
C MET A 123 28.65 -17.94 -0.01
N ASP A 124 28.66 -18.99 0.82
CA ASP A 124 27.63 -20.03 0.78
C ASP A 124 26.26 -19.54 1.23
N GLU A 125 26.20 -18.71 2.29
CA GLU A 125 24.94 -18.30 2.89
C GLU A 125 24.33 -17.04 2.25
N VAL A 126 25.14 -16.18 1.64
CA VAL A 126 24.70 -14.87 1.13
C VAL A 126 24.90 -14.73 -0.37
N TYR A 127 26.08 -15.03 -0.92
CA TYR A 127 26.43 -14.66 -2.29
C TYR A 127 26.21 -15.77 -3.32
N LEU A 128 26.36 -17.04 -2.96
CA LEU A 128 26.18 -18.18 -3.85
C LEU A 128 24.78 -18.80 -3.77
N CYS A 129 23.87 -18.23 -3.01
CA CYS A 129 22.47 -18.59 -3.08
C CYS A 129 21.95 -18.28 -4.49
N GLU A 130 22.13 -19.20 -5.40
CA GLU A 130 21.48 -19.14 -6.71
C GLU A 130 19.99 -19.38 -6.53
N TYR A 131 19.22 -18.38 -6.93
CA TYR A 131 17.79 -18.49 -6.95
C TYR A 131 17.32 -18.51 -8.39
N GLU A 132 16.59 -19.53 -8.73
CA GLU A 132 16.02 -19.71 -10.06
C GLU A 132 14.53 -20.01 -9.95
N GLY A 133 13.73 -19.31 -10.75
CA GLY A 133 12.28 -19.44 -10.75
C GLY A 133 11.58 -18.61 -9.68
N GLY A 134 10.25 -18.61 -9.68
CA GLY A 134 9.44 -17.82 -8.75
C GLY A 134 9.43 -16.32 -9.04
N LEU A 135 9.18 -15.52 -8.01
CA LEU A 135 9.08 -14.05 -8.11
C LEU A 135 10.43 -13.34 -7.91
N PHE A 136 11.43 -14.01 -7.36
CA PHE A 136 12.66 -13.38 -6.89
C PHE A 136 13.91 -14.12 -7.39
N ASN A 137 14.29 -13.89 -8.64
CA ASN A 137 15.56 -14.36 -9.14
C ASN A 137 16.73 -13.63 -8.46
N GLY A 138 17.81 -14.33 -8.23
CA GLY A 138 19.06 -13.80 -7.72
C GLY A 138 20.26 -14.35 -8.51
N GLY A 139 21.47 -13.92 -8.12
CA GLY A 139 22.70 -14.43 -8.71
C GLY A 139 22.73 -14.40 -10.24
N ALA A 140 23.12 -15.52 -10.85
CA ALA A 140 23.19 -15.68 -12.30
C ALA A 140 21.81 -15.59 -12.96
N ALA A 141 20.76 -16.14 -12.35
CA ALA A 141 19.40 -16.11 -12.90
C ALA A 141 18.90 -14.66 -13.08
N GLN A 142 19.15 -13.75 -12.14
CA GLN A 142 18.80 -12.33 -12.29
C GLN A 142 19.63 -11.62 -13.38
N MET A 143 20.83 -12.10 -13.66
CA MET A 143 21.66 -11.55 -14.74
C MET A 143 21.14 -11.97 -16.12
N GLU A 144 20.75 -13.22 -16.26
CA GLU A 144 20.27 -13.81 -17.52
C GLU A 144 18.79 -13.50 -17.78
N ARG A 145 17.96 -13.55 -16.74
CA ARG A 145 16.50 -13.38 -16.77
C ARG A 145 16.06 -12.46 -15.65
N PRO A 146 16.25 -11.15 -15.79
CA PRO A 146 15.89 -10.20 -14.74
C PRO A 146 14.37 -10.14 -14.54
N ASN A 147 13.93 -10.43 -13.32
CA ASN A 147 12.51 -10.39 -12.94
C ASN A 147 12.25 -9.68 -11.60
N THR A 148 13.31 -9.23 -10.94
CA THR A 148 13.27 -8.64 -9.59
C THR A 148 14.00 -7.30 -9.59
N PHE A 149 13.31 -6.22 -9.18
CA PHE A 149 13.82 -4.86 -9.29
C PHE A 149 13.54 -4.09 -7.99
N ILE A 150 14.60 -3.82 -7.22
CA ILE A 150 14.51 -2.92 -6.06
C ILE A 150 14.39 -1.49 -6.57
N ILE A 151 13.52 -0.70 -5.97
CA ILE A 151 13.24 0.68 -6.38
C ILE A 151 12.88 1.51 -5.13
N GLN A 152 13.00 2.84 -5.19
CA GLN A 152 12.84 3.67 -4.00
C GLN A 152 11.41 3.84 -3.50
N GLN A 153 10.39 3.54 -4.31
CA GLN A 153 8.97 3.64 -3.90
C GLN A 153 8.01 2.99 -4.91
N GLY A 154 6.78 2.66 -4.47
CA GLY A 154 5.79 1.96 -5.27
C GLY A 154 5.40 2.67 -6.57
N ARG A 155 5.13 4.00 -6.54
CA ARG A 155 4.79 4.75 -7.76
C ARG A 155 5.88 4.73 -8.83
N ALA A 156 7.15 4.58 -8.44
CA ALA A 156 8.25 4.40 -9.38
C ALA A 156 8.21 2.99 -10.00
N ALA A 157 7.88 1.97 -9.21
CA ALA A 157 7.67 0.60 -9.68
C ALA A 157 6.51 0.53 -10.69
N GLU A 158 5.37 1.14 -10.37
CA GLU A 158 4.22 1.25 -11.28
C GLU A 158 4.57 1.97 -12.58
N SER A 159 5.26 3.12 -12.48
CA SER A 159 5.63 3.90 -13.67
C SER A 159 6.54 3.10 -14.61
N VAL A 160 7.54 2.38 -14.07
CA VAL A 160 8.42 1.51 -14.87
C VAL A 160 7.64 0.40 -15.56
N LEU A 161 6.78 -0.31 -14.79
CA LEU A 161 5.94 -1.38 -15.32
C LEU A 161 5.05 -0.86 -16.47
N MET A 162 4.27 0.19 -16.19
CA MET A 162 3.25 0.67 -17.11
C MET A 162 3.85 1.32 -18.37
N GLU A 163 5.00 1.98 -18.25
CA GLU A 163 5.69 2.54 -19.42
C GLU A 163 6.21 1.46 -20.36
N ILE A 164 6.74 0.35 -19.82
CA ILE A 164 7.20 -0.79 -20.64
C ILE A 164 6.01 -1.50 -21.27
N VAL A 165 4.94 -1.76 -20.51
CA VAL A 165 3.69 -2.33 -21.04
C VAL A 165 3.12 -1.47 -22.17
N LYS A 166 3.02 -0.14 -21.94
CA LYS A 166 2.61 0.83 -22.97
C LYS A 166 3.43 0.71 -24.24
N LYS A 167 4.76 0.72 -24.11
CA LYS A 167 5.68 0.67 -25.25
C LYS A 167 5.47 -0.61 -26.08
N ILE A 168 5.33 -1.75 -25.42
CA ILE A 168 5.12 -3.05 -26.08
C ILE A 168 3.76 -3.08 -26.77
N LEU A 169 2.69 -2.69 -26.09
CA LEU A 169 1.33 -2.69 -26.64
C LEU A 169 1.19 -1.71 -27.82
N ALA A 170 1.76 -0.52 -27.71
CA ALA A 170 1.74 0.44 -28.81
C ALA A 170 2.49 -0.02 -30.04
N ALA A 171 3.61 -0.76 -29.87
CA ALA A 171 4.36 -1.34 -30.98
C ALA A 171 3.61 -2.48 -31.66
N ARG A 172 2.93 -3.34 -30.88
CA ARG A 172 2.18 -4.50 -31.40
C ARG A 172 0.81 -4.12 -31.96
N HIS A 173 0.18 -3.10 -31.39
CA HIS A 173 -1.21 -2.72 -31.69
C HIS A 173 -1.34 -1.19 -31.77
N PRO A 174 -0.80 -0.55 -32.82
CA PRO A 174 -0.83 0.90 -32.98
C PRO A 174 -2.25 1.47 -32.93
N GLY A 175 -2.49 2.45 -32.07
CA GLY A 175 -3.78 3.13 -31.94
C GLY A 175 -4.89 2.37 -31.21
N LYS A 176 -4.62 1.15 -30.73
CA LYS A 176 -5.59 0.36 -29.97
C LYS A 176 -5.71 0.89 -28.54
N VAL A 177 -6.95 1.03 -28.07
CA VAL A 177 -7.27 1.39 -26.68
C VAL A 177 -7.56 0.11 -25.91
N PHE A 178 -6.94 -0.02 -24.74
CA PHE A 178 -7.10 -1.17 -23.85
C PHE A 178 -7.93 -0.79 -22.63
N THR A 179 -8.55 -1.79 -21.99
CA THR A 179 -9.27 -1.64 -20.73
C THR A 179 -8.52 -2.40 -19.63
N ILE A 180 -8.31 -1.76 -18.49
CA ILE A 180 -7.59 -2.37 -17.36
C ILE A 180 -8.50 -2.35 -16.14
N PRO A 181 -9.07 -3.52 -15.74
CA PRO A 181 -9.89 -3.64 -14.55
C PRO A 181 -9.09 -3.76 -13.26
N SER A 182 -9.68 -3.30 -12.15
CA SER A 182 -9.17 -3.47 -10.79
C SER A 182 -10.33 -3.50 -9.78
N ASN A 183 -10.09 -4.02 -8.58
CA ASN A 183 -10.99 -3.79 -7.44
C ASN A 183 -11.03 -2.31 -7.02
N GLY A 184 -10.02 -1.53 -7.39
CA GLY A 184 -9.89 -0.10 -7.20
C GLY A 184 -8.47 0.33 -7.58
N HIS A 185 -8.33 1.21 -8.57
CA HIS A 185 -7.01 1.74 -8.93
C HIS A 185 -6.61 2.86 -7.97
N PHE A 186 -5.41 2.77 -7.44
CA PHE A 186 -4.81 3.89 -6.75
C PHE A 186 -4.59 5.06 -7.73
N ASP A 187 -4.57 6.30 -7.24
CA ASP A 187 -4.48 7.51 -8.06
C ASP A 187 -3.33 7.49 -9.08
N THR A 188 -2.13 7.08 -8.65
CA THR A 188 -0.96 6.96 -9.52
C THR A 188 -1.11 5.84 -10.53
N THR A 189 -1.74 4.72 -10.17
CA THR A 189 -2.02 3.61 -11.09
C THR A 189 -3.04 4.04 -12.15
N GLU A 190 -4.13 4.69 -11.74
CA GLU A 190 -5.11 5.25 -12.66
C GLU A 190 -4.48 6.27 -13.62
N GLY A 191 -3.65 7.17 -13.08
CA GLY A 191 -2.90 8.14 -13.87
C GLY A 191 -1.98 7.50 -14.91
N ASN A 192 -1.23 6.45 -14.55
CA ASN A 192 -0.38 5.71 -15.46
C ASN A 192 -1.20 5.02 -16.57
N ILE A 193 -2.34 4.41 -16.23
CA ILE A 193 -3.25 3.78 -17.22
C ILE A 193 -3.77 4.81 -18.23
N LYS A 194 -4.21 5.98 -17.75
CA LYS A 194 -4.67 7.08 -18.61
C LYS A 194 -3.56 7.60 -19.53
N GLN A 195 -2.33 7.73 -19.01
CA GLN A 195 -1.15 8.10 -19.80
C GLN A 195 -0.79 7.07 -20.87
N MET A 196 -1.16 5.80 -20.69
CA MET A 196 -1.07 4.79 -21.75
C MET A 196 -2.06 5.03 -22.90
N GLY A 197 -3.07 5.89 -22.72
CA GLY A 197 -4.22 5.98 -23.59
C GLY A 197 -5.21 4.82 -23.37
N SER A 198 -5.19 4.19 -22.20
CA SER A 198 -6.04 3.06 -21.82
C SER A 198 -7.11 3.49 -20.82
N ILE A 199 -8.12 2.66 -20.63
CA ILE A 199 -9.30 2.95 -19.81
C ILE A 199 -9.21 2.16 -18.50
N PRO A 200 -9.05 2.83 -17.33
CA PRO A 200 -9.18 2.17 -16.03
C PRO A 200 -10.66 1.82 -15.76
N ARG A 201 -10.90 0.67 -15.14
CA ARG A 201 -12.25 0.25 -14.69
C ARG A 201 -12.16 -0.26 -13.26
N ASN A 202 -12.86 0.40 -12.35
CA ASN A 202 -12.98 -0.01 -10.95
C ASN A 202 -14.22 -0.90 -10.80
N LEU A 203 -14.01 -2.09 -10.19
CA LEU A 203 -15.01 -3.14 -10.07
C LEU A 203 -15.30 -3.47 -8.60
N TYR A 204 -15.48 -2.47 -7.76
CA TYR A 204 -15.94 -2.61 -6.38
C TYR A 204 -17.45 -2.34 -6.27
N ASN A 205 -18.02 -2.65 -5.11
CA ASN A 205 -19.39 -2.30 -4.79
C ASN A 205 -19.43 -1.09 -3.83
N LYS A 206 -19.75 0.10 -4.37
CA LYS A 206 -19.81 1.35 -3.61
C LYS A 206 -20.89 1.32 -2.51
N GLU A 207 -22.00 0.64 -2.75
CA GLU A 207 -23.11 0.57 -1.77
C GLU A 207 -22.65 -0.18 -0.50
N LEU A 208 -21.90 -1.27 -0.67
CA LEU A 208 -21.35 -2.03 0.46
C LEU A 208 -20.34 -1.21 1.28
N LEU A 209 -19.64 -0.26 0.66
CA LEU A 209 -18.65 0.56 1.36
C LEU A 209 -19.29 1.36 2.50
N TYR A 210 -20.45 1.93 2.25
CA TYR A 210 -21.16 2.80 3.21
C TYR A 210 -22.18 2.06 4.08
N GLU A 211 -22.41 0.77 3.85
CA GLU A 211 -23.24 -0.04 4.72
C GLU A 211 -22.57 -0.16 6.10
N ILE A 212 -23.21 0.40 7.12
CA ILE A 212 -22.76 0.29 8.50
C ILE A 212 -23.38 -0.95 9.12
N PRO A 213 -22.58 -1.95 9.54
CA PRO A 213 -23.09 -3.11 10.24
C PRO A 213 -23.77 -2.73 11.54
N GLU A 214 -24.81 -3.48 11.95
CA GLU A 214 -25.51 -3.26 13.21
C GLU A 214 -24.53 -3.21 14.39
N GLY A 215 -24.52 -2.09 15.13
CA GLY A 215 -23.57 -1.84 16.23
C GLY A 215 -22.16 -1.46 15.77
N GLY A 216 -21.91 -1.19 14.49
CA GLY A 216 -20.58 -0.83 13.96
C GLY A 216 -19.56 -1.97 14.00
N SER A 217 -20.00 -3.22 14.14
CA SER A 217 -19.16 -4.39 14.32
C SER A 217 -18.54 -4.89 13.01
N TYR A 218 -17.29 -5.39 13.08
CA TYR A 218 -16.59 -6.06 11.97
C TYR A 218 -17.24 -7.36 11.48
N GLU A 219 -18.20 -7.93 12.20
CA GLU A 219 -18.67 -9.30 12.00
C GLU A 219 -19.51 -9.51 10.73
N LYS A 220 -19.97 -8.43 10.10
CA LYS A 220 -20.79 -8.53 8.87
C LYS A 220 -20.05 -7.88 7.70
N ASN A 221 -19.45 -8.67 6.83
CA ASN A 221 -18.70 -8.25 5.65
C ASN A 221 -17.37 -7.53 5.95
N PRO A 222 -16.37 -8.25 6.48
CA PRO A 222 -15.05 -7.69 6.79
C PRO A 222 -14.19 -7.40 5.54
N PHE A 223 -14.63 -7.80 4.33
CA PHE A 223 -13.85 -7.73 3.09
C PHE A 223 -14.49 -6.83 2.03
N LYS A 224 -14.82 -5.59 2.40
CA LYS A 224 -15.41 -4.61 1.48
C LYS A 224 -14.49 -4.20 0.32
N GLY A 225 -13.18 -4.53 0.40
CA GLY A 225 -12.20 -4.31 -0.65
C GLY A 225 -12.24 -5.31 -1.80
N ASN A 226 -13.09 -6.34 -1.72
CA ASN A 226 -13.21 -7.37 -2.74
C ASN A 226 -13.61 -6.80 -4.11
N MET A 227 -13.09 -7.43 -5.16
CA MET A 227 -13.55 -7.20 -6.54
C MET A 227 -14.86 -7.94 -6.79
N ASP A 228 -15.77 -7.32 -7.53
CA ASP A 228 -16.96 -7.98 -8.07
C ASP A 228 -16.54 -8.93 -9.22
N ILE A 229 -16.54 -10.22 -8.94
CA ILE A 229 -16.05 -11.25 -9.87
C ILE A 229 -16.96 -11.38 -11.10
N GLU A 230 -18.27 -11.24 -10.93
CA GLU A 230 -19.21 -11.32 -12.04
C GLU A 230 -19.01 -10.14 -12.99
N LYS A 231 -18.85 -8.93 -12.47
CA LYS A 231 -18.53 -7.74 -13.28
C LYS A 231 -17.18 -7.88 -13.97
N LEU A 232 -16.17 -8.47 -13.32
CA LEU A 232 -14.87 -8.73 -13.95
C LEU A 232 -15.03 -9.62 -15.18
N GLU A 233 -15.72 -10.74 -15.04
CA GLU A 233 -15.90 -11.69 -16.14
C GLU A 233 -16.77 -11.10 -17.26
N GLN A 234 -17.85 -10.39 -16.92
CA GLN A 234 -18.70 -9.67 -17.88
C GLN A 234 -17.92 -8.60 -18.64
N LEU A 235 -17.07 -7.84 -17.94
CA LEU A 235 -16.23 -6.82 -18.57
C LEU A 235 -15.27 -7.45 -19.60
N ILE A 236 -14.53 -8.51 -19.20
CA ILE A 236 -13.59 -9.20 -20.09
C ILE A 236 -14.30 -9.74 -21.33
N GLN A 237 -15.46 -10.38 -21.16
CA GLN A 237 -16.25 -10.90 -22.27
C GLN A 237 -16.80 -9.77 -23.16
N GLY A 238 -17.27 -8.68 -22.54
CA GLY A 238 -17.88 -7.56 -23.24
C GLY A 238 -16.92 -6.74 -24.11
N VAL A 239 -15.69 -6.52 -23.62
CA VAL A 239 -14.67 -5.77 -24.39
C VAL A 239 -13.81 -6.69 -25.26
N GLY A 240 -13.79 -7.99 -25.00
CA GLY A 240 -12.91 -8.99 -25.59
C GLY A 240 -11.61 -9.16 -24.80
N PRO A 241 -11.18 -10.42 -24.50
CA PRO A 241 -9.96 -10.69 -23.71
C PRO A 241 -8.71 -10.04 -24.29
N GLU A 242 -8.61 -9.94 -25.62
CA GLU A 242 -7.49 -9.32 -26.32
C GLU A 242 -7.40 -7.79 -26.13
N ASN A 243 -8.42 -7.19 -25.49
CA ASN A 243 -8.48 -5.77 -25.13
C ASN A 243 -8.19 -5.52 -23.65
N VAL A 244 -7.94 -6.59 -22.88
CA VAL A 244 -7.60 -6.54 -21.44
C VAL A 244 -6.18 -7.08 -21.25
N PRO A 245 -5.14 -6.24 -21.25
CA PRO A 245 -3.76 -6.71 -21.19
C PRO A 245 -3.35 -7.17 -19.78
N LEU A 246 -3.96 -6.61 -18.74
CA LEU A 246 -3.66 -6.84 -17.32
C LEU A 246 -4.95 -6.71 -16.50
N VAL A 247 -5.03 -7.47 -15.40
CA VAL A 247 -5.98 -7.26 -14.30
C VAL A 247 -5.20 -6.80 -13.08
N PHE A 248 -5.63 -5.74 -12.40
CA PHE A 248 -5.01 -5.26 -11.17
C PHE A 248 -5.83 -5.65 -9.94
N THR A 249 -5.14 -5.82 -8.81
CA THR A 249 -5.76 -5.94 -7.48
C THR A 249 -4.96 -5.13 -6.47
N CYS A 250 -5.59 -4.14 -5.87
CA CYS A 250 -5.00 -3.31 -4.82
C CYS A 250 -5.25 -3.94 -3.44
N ILE A 251 -4.19 -4.19 -2.68
CA ILE A 251 -4.16 -4.94 -1.41
C ILE A 251 -3.39 -4.13 -0.33
N THR A 252 -4.03 -3.62 0.75
CA THR A 252 -5.48 -3.46 0.91
C THR A 252 -6.02 -2.47 -0.13
N ASN A 253 -7.33 -2.51 -0.40
CA ASN A 253 -7.93 -1.62 -1.40
C ASN A 253 -7.99 -0.18 -0.89
N ASN A 254 -6.92 0.58 -1.13
CA ASN A 254 -6.78 1.95 -0.64
C ASN A 254 -7.86 2.91 -1.19
N PRO A 255 -8.23 2.91 -2.49
CA PRO A 255 -9.32 3.73 -3.02
C PRO A 255 -10.67 3.45 -2.35
N ILE A 256 -10.86 2.24 -1.84
CA ILE A 256 -12.05 1.84 -1.11
C ILE A 256 -11.77 1.84 0.40
N CYS A 257 -11.32 3.00 0.88
CA CYS A 257 -11.13 3.29 2.31
C CYS A 257 -10.22 2.28 3.04
N GLY A 258 -9.20 1.75 2.35
CA GLY A 258 -8.25 0.79 2.93
C GLY A 258 -8.86 -0.55 3.31
N GLN A 259 -9.98 -0.91 2.71
CA GLN A 259 -10.70 -2.14 3.02
C GLN A 259 -9.93 -3.38 2.54
N PRO A 260 -9.93 -4.45 3.32
CA PRO A 260 -9.22 -5.68 2.98
C PRO A 260 -9.91 -6.49 1.90
N VAL A 261 -9.10 -7.33 1.24
CA VAL A 261 -9.51 -8.30 0.21
C VAL A 261 -9.34 -9.71 0.77
N SER A 262 -10.38 -10.56 0.64
CA SER A 262 -10.32 -11.95 1.12
C SER A 262 -9.45 -12.83 0.23
N MET A 263 -8.88 -13.87 0.79
CA MET A 263 -8.13 -14.88 0.03
C MET A 263 -9.04 -15.58 -1.00
N ALA A 264 -10.28 -15.85 -0.63
CA ALA A 264 -11.27 -16.42 -1.55
C ALA A 264 -11.48 -15.53 -2.79
N ASN A 265 -11.59 -14.21 -2.61
CA ASN A 265 -11.72 -13.28 -3.73
C ASN A 265 -10.45 -13.23 -4.59
N ILE A 266 -9.26 -13.23 -3.98
CA ILE A 266 -7.97 -13.27 -4.68
C ILE A 266 -7.88 -14.52 -5.58
N ARG A 267 -8.27 -15.68 -5.07
CA ARG A 267 -8.31 -16.93 -5.85
C ARG A 267 -9.24 -16.82 -7.06
N GLU A 268 -10.43 -16.26 -6.86
CA GLU A 268 -11.40 -16.10 -7.94
C GLU A 268 -10.95 -15.07 -8.99
N ILE A 269 -10.32 -13.95 -8.58
CA ILE A 269 -9.71 -13.00 -9.53
C ILE A 269 -8.66 -13.70 -10.38
N ASN A 270 -7.75 -14.46 -9.73
CA ASN A 270 -6.72 -15.23 -10.45
C ASN A 270 -7.35 -16.24 -11.41
N ARG A 271 -8.34 -17.01 -10.94
CA ARG A 271 -9.04 -17.99 -11.78
C ARG A 271 -9.68 -17.36 -13.03
N VAL A 272 -10.34 -16.22 -12.86
CA VAL A 272 -10.96 -15.52 -13.99
C VAL A 272 -9.90 -14.94 -14.92
N ALA A 273 -8.89 -14.25 -14.40
CA ALA A 273 -7.82 -13.67 -15.21
C ALA A 273 -7.10 -14.75 -16.05
N HIS A 274 -6.68 -15.84 -15.41
CA HIS A 274 -5.97 -16.95 -16.08
C HIS A 274 -6.86 -17.73 -17.04
N LYS A 275 -8.17 -17.82 -16.82
CA LYS A 275 -9.13 -18.40 -17.80
C LYS A 275 -9.05 -17.73 -19.15
N TYR A 276 -8.72 -16.44 -19.18
CA TYR A 276 -8.57 -15.65 -20.39
C TYR A 276 -7.12 -15.33 -20.75
N ASP A 277 -6.15 -16.02 -20.17
CA ASP A 277 -4.71 -15.77 -20.34
C ASP A 277 -4.31 -14.33 -20.06
N ILE A 278 -4.88 -13.68 -19.04
CA ILE A 278 -4.57 -12.31 -18.65
C ILE A 278 -3.71 -12.33 -17.37
N PRO A 279 -2.53 -11.70 -17.35
CA PRO A 279 -1.70 -11.61 -16.14
C PRO A 279 -2.36 -10.79 -15.04
N LEU A 280 -2.26 -11.29 -13.79
CA LEU A 280 -2.75 -10.64 -12.59
C LEU A 280 -1.64 -9.85 -11.91
N VAL A 281 -1.84 -8.56 -11.74
CA VAL A 281 -0.92 -7.62 -11.09
C VAL A 281 -1.44 -7.26 -9.71
N PHE A 282 -0.60 -7.39 -8.68
CA PHE A 282 -0.90 -6.91 -7.34
C PHE A 282 -0.22 -5.57 -7.05
N ASP A 283 -0.97 -4.60 -6.55
CA ASP A 283 -0.43 -3.50 -5.74
C ASP A 283 -0.50 -3.92 -4.27
N VAL A 284 0.66 -4.24 -3.69
CA VAL A 284 0.75 -4.85 -2.36
C VAL A 284 1.38 -3.91 -1.33
N ALA A 285 1.07 -2.64 -1.42
CA ALA A 285 1.59 -1.66 -0.47
C ALA A 285 1.25 -2.00 1.00
N ARG A 286 0.12 -2.67 1.27
CA ARG A 286 -0.36 -3.04 2.61
C ARG A 286 -0.71 -4.51 2.72
N TRP A 287 0.21 -5.34 2.28
CA TRP A 287 0.08 -6.79 2.26
C TRP A 287 -0.11 -7.41 3.65
N ALA A 288 0.63 -6.93 4.66
CA ALA A 288 0.59 -7.49 6.00
C ALA A 288 -0.70 -7.14 6.74
N GLU A 289 -1.18 -5.90 6.59
CA GLU A 289 -2.50 -5.49 7.08
C GLU A 289 -3.59 -6.38 6.47
N ASN A 290 -3.52 -6.64 5.17
CA ASN A 290 -4.49 -7.53 4.50
C ASN A 290 -4.43 -8.96 5.03
N CYS A 291 -3.22 -9.51 5.21
CA CYS A 291 -3.02 -10.84 5.80
C CYS A 291 -3.55 -10.92 7.24
N TYR A 292 -3.42 -9.85 8.02
CA TYR A 292 -4.02 -9.77 9.34
C TYR A 292 -5.55 -9.91 9.27
N PHE A 293 -6.23 -9.20 8.37
CA PHE A 293 -7.68 -9.32 8.22
C PHE A 293 -8.11 -10.71 7.75
N ILE A 294 -7.37 -11.34 6.84
CA ILE A 294 -7.61 -12.73 6.42
C ILE A 294 -7.49 -13.66 7.62
N LYS A 295 -6.42 -13.53 8.42
CA LYS A 295 -6.21 -14.34 9.63
C LYS A 295 -7.37 -14.22 10.62
N MET A 296 -7.89 -13.02 10.81
CA MET A 296 -8.92 -12.72 11.81
C MET A 296 -10.34 -13.09 11.35
N ASN A 297 -10.62 -13.03 10.04
CA ASN A 297 -12.00 -13.05 9.56
C ASN A 297 -12.31 -14.12 8.50
N GLU A 298 -11.30 -14.81 7.97
CA GLU A 298 -11.53 -15.84 6.95
C GLU A 298 -11.33 -17.26 7.54
N GLU A 299 -12.26 -18.15 7.27
CA GLU A 299 -12.23 -19.53 7.77
C GLU A 299 -10.98 -20.27 7.27
N GLY A 300 -10.31 -20.99 8.16
CA GLY A 300 -9.12 -21.80 7.86
C GLY A 300 -7.78 -21.01 7.98
N TYR A 301 -7.81 -19.72 8.35
CA TYR A 301 -6.59 -18.92 8.47
C TYR A 301 -6.19 -18.55 9.90
N ALA A 302 -7.03 -18.80 10.89
CA ALA A 302 -6.79 -18.39 12.28
C ALA A 302 -5.47 -18.91 12.88
N ASP A 303 -5.02 -20.10 12.49
CA ASP A 303 -3.80 -20.73 13.01
C ASP A 303 -2.55 -20.42 12.15
N LYS A 304 -2.71 -19.81 10.95
CA LYS A 304 -1.58 -19.45 10.08
C LYS A 304 -0.91 -18.17 10.55
N SER A 305 0.39 -18.07 10.37
CA SER A 305 1.13 -16.82 10.57
C SER A 305 0.84 -15.81 9.45
N ILE A 306 1.16 -14.54 9.66
CA ILE A 306 1.06 -13.49 8.63
C ILE A 306 1.90 -13.85 7.40
N ALA A 307 3.10 -14.39 7.59
CA ALA A 307 3.99 -14.79 6.51
C ALA A 307 3.45 -15.98 5.71
N GLU A 308 2.86 -16.99 6.36
CA GLU A 308 2.21 -18.12 5.65
C GLU A 308 1.03 -17.65 4.79
N ILE A 309 0.24 -16.70 5.30
CA ILE A 309 -0.88 -16.11 4.54
C ILE A 309 -0.33 -15.27 3.38
N ALA A 310 0.74 -14.51 3.60
CA ALA A 310 1.38 -13.73 2.55
C ALA A 310 1.94 -14.62 1.44
N SER A 311 2.64 -15.69 1.78
CA SER A 311 3.16 -16.66 0.81
C SER A 311 2.04 -17.26 -0.05
N GLU A 312 0.92 -17.66 0.56
CA GLU A 312 -0.23 -18.14 -0.18
C GLU A 312 -0.80 -17.04 -1.09
N MET A 313 -0.99 -15.81 -0.58
CA MET A 313 -1.51 -14.69 -1.35
C MET A 313 -0.63 -14.39 -2.58
N PHE A 314 0.68 -14.29 -2.40
CA PHE A 314 1.62 -14.04 -3.50
C PHE A 314 1.71 -15.20 -4.48
N SER A 315 1.27 -16.42 -4.13
CA SER A 315 1.22 -17.54 -5.06
C SER A 315 0.25 -17.32 -6.23
N TYR A 316 -0.71 -16.41 -6.09
CA TYR A 316 -1.72 -16.10 -7.09
C TYR A 316 -1.37 -14.92 -8.01
N CYS A 317 -0.32 -14.12 -7.73
CA CYS A 317 0.05 -13.02 -8.62
C CYS A 317 1.08 -13.42 -9.68
N ASP A 318 0.98 -12.80 -10.85
CA ASP A 318 1.99 -12.91 -11.92
C ASP A 318 3.03 -11.79 -11.82
N VAL A 319 2.59 -10.61 -11.39
CA VAL A 319 3.40 -9.40 -11.21
C VAL A 319 2.97 -8.71 -9.93
N PHE A 320 3.88 -8.08 -9.22
CA PHE A 320 3.48 -7.13 -8.18
C PHE A 320 4.32 -5.85 -8.19
N THR A 321 3.71 -4.79 -7.74
CA THR A 321 4.36 -3.54 -7.33
C THR A 321 4.16 -3.35 -5.84
N MET A 322 5.22 -2.95 -5.14
CA MET A 322 5.18 -2.72 -3.70
C MET A 322 5.72 -1.34 -3.36
N SER A 323 4.96 -0.58 -2.59
CA SER A 323 5.51 0.55 -1.84
C SER A 323 5.85 0.07 -0.44
N ALA A 324 7.12 -0.23 -0.19
CA ALA A 324 7.58 -0.68 1.11
C ALA A 324 7.61 0.44 2.17
N LYS A 325 7.25 1.65 1.77
CA LYS A 325 7.05 2.80 2.67
C LYS A 325 5.82 2.68 3.58
N LYS A 326 5.07 1.58 3.49
CA LYS A 326 3.92 1.20 4.31
C LYS A 326 4.27 -0.05 5.12
N ASP A 327 3.84 -1.24 4.67
CA ASP A 327 4.10 -2.48 5.40
C ASP A 327 5.55 -3.00 5.30
N GLY A 328 6.44 -2.31 4.60
CA GLY A 328 7.88 -2.52 4.77
C GLY A 328 8.48 -1.78 5.97
N HIS A 329 7.67 -1.00 6.71
CA HIS A 329 8.10 -0.13 7.83
C HIS A 329 9.27 0.80 7.49
N ALA A 330 9.55 1.00 6.20
CA ALA A 330 10.67 1.80 5.74
C ALA A 330 10.27 3.24 5.43
N ASN A 331 11.20 4.18 5.60
CA ASN A 331 11.02 5.55 5.15
C ASN A 331 11.23 5.68 3.62
N MET A 332 11.99 4.78 3.03
CA MET A 332 12.13 4.57 1.58
C MET A 332 12.04 3.09 1.26
N GLY A 333 11.59 2.78 0.06
CA GLY A 333 11.63 1.43 -0.46
C GLY A 333 10.42 1.07 -1.32
N GLY A 334 10.67 0.23 -2.29
CA GLY A 334 9.69 -0.36 -3.17
C GLY A 334 10.29 -1.52 -3.96
N MET A 335 9.43 -2.21 -4.67
CA MET A 335 9.82 -3.33 -5.51
C MET A 335 8.86 -3.49 -6.68
N LEU A 336 9.41 -3.93 -7.79
CA LEU A 336 8.70 -4.53 -8.91
C LEU A 336 9.26 -5.93 -9.11
N ALA A 337 8.41 -6.94 -9.16
CA ALA A 337 8.82 -8.26 -9.56
C ALA A 337 7.70 -8.99 -10.32
N PHE A 338 8.08 -9.98 -11.12
CA PHE A 338 7.17 -10.87 -11.83
C PHE A 338 7.70 -12.30 -11.85
N ARG A 339 6.81 -13.28 -12.07
CA ARG A 339 7.20 -14.69 -12.11
C ARG A 339 8.14 -14.97 -13.27
N ASP A 340 9.27 -15.60 -12.96
CA ASP A 340 10.25 -16.06 -13.96
C ASP A 340 9.56 -16.98 -14.97
N ARG A 341 9.61 -16.61 -16.25
CA ARG A 341 8.94 -17.31 -17.36
C ARG A 341 7.42 -17.51 -17.16
N GLY A 342 6.80 -16.79 -16.23
CA GLY A 342 5.36 -16.82 -15.98
C GLY A 342 4.54 -16.12 -17.08
N LEU A 343 3.23 -16.05 -16.87
CA LEU A 343 2.28 -15.54 -17.87
C LEU A 343 2.61 -14.11 -18.33
N PHE A 344 3.00 -13.21 -17.42
CA PHE A 344 3.40 -11.85 -17.78
C PHE A 344 4.63 -11.86 -18.72
N TRP A 345 5.66 -12.62 -18.38
CA TRP A 345 6.85 -12.73 -19.19
C TRP A 345 6.53 -13.31 -20.59
N GLN A 346 5.68 -14.33 -20.66
CA GLN A 346 5.25 -14.94 -21.94
C GLN A 346 4.46 -13.95 -22.80
N LYS A 347 3.59 -13.15 -22.19
CA LYS A 347 2.75 -12.18 -22.91
C LYS A 347 3.51 -10.95 -23.40
N PHE A 348 4.51 -10.51 -22.66
CA PHE A 348 5.19 -9.23 -22.92
C PHE A 348 6.61 -9.36 -23.47
N SER A 349 7.18 -10.58 -23.57
CA SER A 349 8.40 -10.84 -24.33
C SER A 349 8.07 -11.17 -25.80
N ASP A 350 9.04 -10.97 -26.69
CA ASP A 350 8.95 -11.38 -28.09
C ASP A 350 9.84 -12.62 -28.31
N PHE A 351 9.37 -13.52 -29.18
CA PHE A 351 10.05 -14.78 -29.48
C PHE A 351 10.33 -14.88 -30.98
N ASN A 352 11.41 -15.56 -31.34
CA ASN A 352 11.72 -15.97 -32.68
C ASN A 352 10.87 -17.19 -33.09
N GLU A 353 10.87 -17.55 -34.36
CA GLU A 353 10.16 -18.73 -34.90
C GLU A 353 10.61 -20.05 -34.26
N ASP A 354 11.86 -20.12 -33.82
CA ASP A 354 12.43 -21.28 -33.13
C ASP A 354 12.13 -21.32 -31.61
N GLY A 355 11.36 -20.36 -31.11
CA GLY A 355 10.98 -20.24 -29.70
C GLY A 355 12.05 -19.59 -28.82
N THR A 356 13.18 -19.17 -29.36
CA THR A 356 14.17 -18.40 -28.60
C THR A 356 13.68 -16.97 -28.32
N VAL A 357 14.10 -16.39 -27.19
CA VAL A 357 13.71 -15.03 -26.81
C VAL A 357 14.38 -14.01 -27.75
N LYS A 358 13.57 -13.21 -28.42
CA LYS A 358 14.01 -12.08 -29.24
C LYS A 358 14.16 -10.79 -28.43
N THR A 359 13.17 -10.52 -27.60
CA THR A 359 13.15 -9.37 -26.69
C THR A 359 12.57 -9.81 -25.35
N ASP A 360 13.34 -9.68 -24.29
CA ASP A 360 12.92 -10.05 -22.94
C ASP A 360 12.34 -8.83 -22.21
N VAL A 361 11.12 -8.96 -21.67
CA VAL A 361 10.44 -7.87 -20.95
C VAL A 361 11.21 -7.46 -19.69
N GLY A 362 11.83 -8.40 -19.00
CA GLY A 362 12.65 -8.11 -17.82
C GLY A 362 13.88 -7.26 -18.16
N VAL A 363 14.51 -7.55 -19.31
CA VAL A 363 15.62 -6.72 -19.81
C VAL A 363 15.14 -5.31 -20.15
N LEU A 364 13.96 -5.15 -20.76
CA LEU A 364 13.37 -3.82 -21.03
C LEU A 364 13.10 -3.04 -19.73
N ILE A 365 12.54 -3.71 -18.73
CA ILE A 365 12.30 -3.13 -17.39
C ILE A 365 13.62 -2.72 -16.74
N LYS A 366 14.64 -3.58 -16.77
CA LYS A 366 15.98 -3.31 -16.24
C LYS A 366 16.62 -2.08 -16.87
N VAL A 367 16.58 -2.00 -18.21
CA VAL A 367 17.12 -0.83 -18.95
C VAL A 367 16.38 0.44 -18.56
N LYS A 368 15.05 0.40 -18.43
CA LYS A 368 14.26 1.55 -18.00
C LYS A 368 14.60 1.95 -16.57
N GLN A 369 14.69 1.00 -15.66
CA GLN A 369 15.06 1.25 -14.28
C GLN A 369 16.44 1.90 -14.17
N ILE A 370 17.44 1.35 -14.87
CA ILE A 370 18.81 1.90 -14.86
C ILE A 370 18.80 3.35 -15.32
N SER A 371 18.06 3.67 -16.37
CA SER A 371 18.01 5.02 -16.92
C SER A 371 17.32 6.05 -16.00
N CYS A 372 16.39 5.61 -15.15
CA CYS A 372 15.59 6.51 -14.30
C CYS A 372 16.03 6.51 -12.83
N TYR A 373 16.45 5.36 -12.32
CA TYR A 373 16.60 5.12 -10.86
C TYR A 373 17.91 4.43 -10.49
N GLY A 374 18.71 4.00 -11.45
CA GLY A 374 19.95 3.28 -11.24
C GLY A 374 19.81 1.77 -11.27
N ASN A 375 20.86 1.06 -10.84
CA ASN A 375 20.96 -0.40 -10.97
C ASN A 375 19.82 -1.14 -10.27
N ASP A 376 19.46 -2.31 -10.80
CA ASP A 376 18.38 -3.18 -10.29
C ASP A 376 18.59 -3.67 -8.85
N SER A 377 19.82 -3.63 -8.35
CA SER A 377 20.16 -4.05 -6.99
C SER A 377 19.99 -2.98 -5.91
N TYR A 378 19.75 -1.72 -6.27
CA TYR A 378 19.52 -0.66 -5.28
C TYR A 378 18.42 0.33 -5.68
N GLY A 379 18.18 0.57 -6.98
CA GLY A 379 17.08 1.40 -7.46
C GLY A 379 17.00 2.80 -6.85
N GLY A 380 18.15 3.45 -6.58
CA GLY A 380 18.24 4.76 -5.94
C GLY A 380 18.22 4.75 -4.41
N MET A 381 18.28 3.58 -3.78
CA MET A 381 18.36 3.44 -2.32
C MET A 381 19.80 3.28 -1.86
N SER A 382 20.10 3.66 -0.63
CA SER A 382 21.37 3.29 0.01
C SER A 382 21.33 1.85 0.54
N GLY A 383 22.50 1.20 0.66
CA GLY A 383 22.57 -0.13 1.26
C GLY A 383 22.03 -0.15 2.70
N ARG A 384 22.14 0.96 3.42
CA ARG A 384 21.58 1.14 4.77
C ARG A 384 20.06 1.12 4.76
N ASP A 385 19.41 1.83 3.84
CA ASP A 385 17.94 1.83 3.73
C ASP A 385 17.42 0.45 3.33
N ILE A 386 18.13 -0.27 2.47
CA ILE A 386 17.80 -1.63 2.07
C ILE A 386 17.84 -2.59 3.28
N MET A 387 18.85 -2.46 4.14
CA MET A 387 18.97 -3.26 5.37
C MET A 387 17.84 -2.96 6.36
N ALA A 388 17.51 -1.68 6.57
CA ALA A 388 16.39 -1.29 7.43
C ALA A 388 15.04 -1.80 6.88
N LEU A 389 14.87 -1.81 5.55
CA LEU A 389 13.69 -2.38 4.88
C LEU A 389 13.58 -3.89 5.12
N ALA A 390 14.67 -4.64 4.98
CA ALA A 390 14.66 -6.08 5.23
C ALA A 390 14.20 -6.42 6.66
N CYS A 391 14.67 -5.65 7.65
CA CYS A 391 14.22 -5.77 9.04
C CYS A 391 12.72 -5.44 9.17
N GLY A 392 12.27 -4.33 8.60
CA GLY A 392 10.88 -3.87 8.69
C GLY A 392 9.87 -4.84 8.07
N LEU A 393 10.24 -5.54 7.00
CA LEU A 393 9.39 -6.58 6.40
C LEU A 393 9.14 -7.75 7.37
N TYR A 394 10.15 -8.19 8.12
CA TYR A 394 9.96 -9.21 9.14
C TYR A 394 9.12 -8.71 10.32
N GLU A 395 9.30 -7.45 10.73
CA GLU A 395 8.48 -6.84 11.78
C GLU A 395 7.00 -6.77 11.39
N SER A 396 6.70 -6.58 10.10
CA SER A 396 5.33 -6.63 9.57
C SER A 396 4.68 -8.02 9.67
N CYS A 397 5.47 -9.08 9.82
CA CYS A 397 4.95 -10.42 10.07
C CYS A 397 4.55 -10.65 11.52
N ASP A 398 4.86 -9.72 12.44
CA ASP A 398 4.47 -9.84 13.85
C ASP A 398 2.97 -9.57 14.03
N PHE A 399 2.27 -10.58 14.57
CA PHE A 399 0.83 -10.49 14.78
C PHE A 399 0.46 -9.39 15.80
N GLY A 400 1.21 -9.27 16.89
CA GLY A 400 0.94 -8.27 17.94
C GLY A 400 1.07 -6.85 17.38
N TYR A 401 2.06 -6.63 16.55
CA TYR A 401 2.25 -5.35 15.88
C TYR A 401 1.09 -5.03 14.91
N MET A 402 0.67 -5.97 14.07
CA MET A 402 -0.47 -5.79 13.15
C MET A 402 -1.79 -5.60 13.89
N HIS A 403 -1.97 -6.33 14.99
CA HIS A 403 -3.14 -6.20 15.85
C HIS A 403 -3.24 -4.78 16.44
N ASP A 404 -2.16 -4.29 17.06
CA ASP A 404 -2.11 -2.91 17.60
C ASP A 404 -2.40 -1.87 16.51
N ARG A 405 -1.80 -2.05 15.34
CA ARG A 405 -1.97 -1.19 14.16
C ARG A 405 -3.45 -1.05 13.75
N VAL A 406 -4.14 -2.17 13.61
CA VAL A 406 -5.55 -2.20 13.20
C VAL A 406 -6.45 -1.70 14.33
N GLN A 407 -6.13 -2.01 15.60
CA GLN A 407 -6.89 -1.53 16.76
C GLN A 407 -6.83 0.00 16.91
N GLN A 408 -5.75 0.66 16.51
CA GLN A 408 -5.70 2.12 16.49
C GLN A 408 -6.70 2.71 15.48
N CYS A 409 -6.83 2.11 14.29
CA CYS A 409 -7.83 2.53 13.30
C CYS A 409 -9.26 2.32 13.85
N GLU A 410 -9.52 1.15 14.41
CA GLU A 410 -10.82 0.84 14.99
C GLU A 410 -11.17 1.79 16.16
N TYR A 411 -10.21 2.07 17.04
CA TYR A 411 -10.38 3.00 18.15
C TYR A 411 -10.80 4.40 17.67
N LEU A 412 -10.11 4.91 16.65
CA LEU A 412 -10.40 6.23 16.09
C LEU A 412 -11.79 6.27 15.42
N ALA A 413 -12.10 5.27 14.59
CA ALA A 413 -13.37 5.16 13.89
C ALA A 413 -14.56 5.05 14.87
N GLN A 414 -14.44 4.16 15.86
CA GLN A 414 -15.44 4.01 16.92
C GLN A 414 -15.56 5.27 17.79
N GLY A 415 -14.46 5.98 17.99
CA GLY A 415 -14.47 7.27 18.68
C GLY A 415 -15.33 8.30 17.95
N PHE A 416 -15.18 8.44 16.64
CA PHE A 416 -16.03 9.32 15.83
C PHE A 416 -17.50 8.88 15.86
N TYR A 417 -17.76 7.60 15.59
CA TYR A 417 -19.11 7.05 15.53
C TYR A 417 -19.88 7.20 16.85
N LYS A 418 -19.26 6.85 17.98
CA LYS A 418 -19.88 6.96 19.32
C LYS A 418 -20.14 8.40 19.75
N ASN A 419 -19.41 9.37 19.20
CA ASN A 419 -19.65 10.79 19.42
C ASN A 419 -20.66 11.41 18.41
N GLY A 420 -21.30 10.58 17.58
CA GLY A 420 -22.38 10.97 16.68
C GLY A 420 -21.91 11.64 15.39
N VAL A 421 -20.63 11.53 15.02
CA VAL A 421 -20.13 11.98 13.72
C VAL A 421 -20.70 11.08 12.63
N LYS A 422 -21.41 11.66 11.67
CA LYS A 422 -21.95 10.92 10.52
C LYS A 422 -20.90 10.69 9.44
N GLY A 423 -21.14 9.70 8.59
CA GLY A 423 -20.30 9.40 7.43
C GLY A 423 -19.05 8.58 7.75
N VAL A 424 -18.84 8.15 8.99
CA VAL A 424 -17.70 7.30 9.35
C VAL A 424 -17.82 5.96 8.64
N VAL A 425 -16.81 5.59 7.85
CA VAL A 425 -16.76 4.30 7.18
C VAL A 425 -16.41 3.20 8.18
N LEU A 426 -17.32 2.25 8.37
CA LEU A 426 -17.17 1.13 9.30
C LEU A 426 -17.45 -0.21 8.60
N PRO A 427 -16.74 -1.28 8.99
CA PRO A 427 -15.56 -1.29 9.87
C PRO A 427 -14.41 -0.48 9.28
N ALA A 428 -13.46 -0.03 10.11
CA ALA A 428 -12.30 0.70 9.64
C ALA A 428 -11.39 -0.21 8.81
N GLY A 429 -10.67 0.37 7.85
CA GLY A 429 -9.59 -0.32 7.15
C GLY A 429 -8.32 -0.46 8.02
N GLY A 430 -7.24 -1.00 7.43
CA GLY A 430 -6.01 -1.32 8.16
C GLY A 430 -5.14 -0.12 8.53
N HIS A 431 -5.23 1.01 7.79
CA HIS A 431 -4.24 2.08 7.89
C HIS A 431 -4.82 3.47 8.16
N ALA A 432 -6.11 3.63 8.03
CA ALA A 432 -6.76 4.94 8.13
C ALA A 432 -8.24 4.81 8.48
N VAL A 433 -8.78 5.91 8.98
CA VAL A 433 -10.23 6.11 9.13
C VAL A 433 -10.69 7.09 8.06
N TYR A 434 -11.87 6.84 7.52
CA TYR A 434 -12.45 7.66 6.46
C TYR A 434 -13.83 8.18 6.89
N ILE A 435 -14.10 9.41 6.50
CA ILE A 435 -15.40 10.03 6.70
C ILE A 435 -15.96 10.44 5.34
N ASN A 436 -17.15 9.94 4.99
CA ASN A 436 -17.92 10.38 3.84
C ASN A 436 -18.45 11.80 4.08
N MET A 437 -18.04 12.74 3.25
CA MET A 437 -18.39 14.15 3.40
C MET A 437 -19.84 14.43 3.04
N ASP A 438 -20.45 13.65 2.16
CA ASP A 438 -21.86 13.81 1.83
C ASP A 438 -22.75 13.56 3.06
N GLU A 439 -22.46 12.49 3.79
CA GLU A 439 -23.13 12.16 5.05
C GLU A 439 -22.78 13.12 6.19
N PHE A 440 -21.49 13.54 6.26
CA PHE A 440 -21.03 14.49 7.26
C PHE A 440 -21.79 15.80 7.18
N PHE A 441 -22.08 16.29 5.97
CA PHE A 441 -22.83 17.53 5.72
C PHE A 441 -24.33 17.31 5.48
N ASP A 442 -24.90 16.15 5.77
CA ASP A 442 -26.31 15.80 5.57
C ASP A 442 -26.79 16.01 4.10
N GLY A 443 -25.92 15.81 3.10
CA GLY A 443 -26.20 16.02 1.68
C GLY A 443 -26.47 17.49 1.29
N LYS A 444 -26.09 18.46 2.13
CA LYS A 444 -26.39 19.88 1.93
C LYS A 444 -25.32 20.67 1.17
N ARG A 445 -24.19 20.06 0.89
CA ARG A 445 -23.07 20.70 0.17
C ARG A 445 -23.02 20.22 -1.26
N ASP A 446 -22.90 21.15 -2.19
CA ASP A 446 -22.64 20.85 -3.58
C ASP A 446 -21.18 20.37 -3.75
N HIS A 447 -20.96 19.32 -4.52
CA HIS A 447 -19.64 18.73 -4.76
C HIS A 447 -18.65 19.75 -5.34
N THR A 448 -19.11 20.69 -6.17
CA THR A 448 -18.27 21.75 -6.75
C THR A 448 -17.81 22.80 -5.73
N THR A 449 -18.30 22.72 -4.49
CA THR A 449 -17.88 23.60 -3.39
C THR A 449 -16.73 23.03 -2.57
N PHE A 450 -16.24 21.83 -2.90
CA PHE A 450 -15.10 21.17 -2.27
C PHE A 450 -15.10 21.25 -0.73
N ALA A 451 -16.24 20.95 -0.13
CA ALA A 451 -16.44 21.07 1.32
C ALA A 451 -15.51 20.16 2.15
N GLY A 452 -15.08 19.01 1.58
CA GLY A 452 -14.06 18.13 2.18
C GLY A 452 -12.71 18.82 2.34
N THR A 453 -12.31 19.63 1.35
CA THR A 453 -11.10 20.47 1.45
C THR A 453 -11.27 21.53 2.54
N GLY A 454 -12.43 22.22 2.60
CA GLY A 454 -12.75 23.15 3.67
C GLY A 454 -12.66 22.52 5.07
N PHE A 455 -13.17 21.30 5.23
CA PHE A 455 -13.06 20.53 6.47
C PHE A 455 -11.59 20.24 6.83
N SER A 456 -10.78 19.76 5.90
CA SER A 456 -9.36 19.46 6.12
C SER A 456 -8.57 20.70 6.55
N LEU A 457 -8.84 21.84 5.91
CA LEU A 457 -8.18 23.11 6.21
C LEU A 457 -8.61 23.69 7.56
N GLU A 458 -9.88 23.56 7.95
CA GLU A 458 -10.36 23.97 9.28
C GLU A 458 -9.75 23.10 10.39
N LEU A 459 -9.51 21.82 10.17
CA LEU A 459 -8.77 20.97 11.12
C LEU A 459 -7.34 21.47 11.32
N ILE A 460 -6.64 21.86 10.25
CA ILE A 460 -5.31 22.47 10.36
C ILE A 460 -5.41 23.81 11.11
N ARG A 461 -6.31 24.69 10.69
CA ARG A 461 -6.43 26.05 11.24
C ARG A 461 -6.77 26.05 12.72
N ARG A 462 -7.83 25.32 13.11
CA ARG A 462 -8.33 25.35 14.51
C ARG A 462 -7.50 24.47 15.44
N TYR A 463 -7.13 23.26 15.01
CA TYR A 463 -6.59 22.24 15.90
C TYR A 463 -5.17 21.78 15.58
N GLY A 464 -4.58 22.24 14.45
CA GLY A 464 -3.26 21.77 14.02
C GLY A 464 -3.26 20.29 13.60
N ILE A 465 -4.38 19.77 13.12
CA ILE A 465 -4.52 18.40 12.62
C ILE A 465 -4.55 18.46 11.10
N ARG A 466 -3.62 17.76 10.45
CA ARG A 466 -3.60 17.62 9.00
C ARG A 466 -4.10 16.23 8.59
N VAL A 467 -5.03 16.20 7.66
CA VAL A 467 -5.63 14.99 7.07
C VAL A 467 -5.51 15.05 5.55
N SER A 468 -6.01 14.07 4.82
CA SER A 468 -5.99 14.08 3.35
C SER A 468 -7.42 14.06 2.82
N GLU A 469 -7.78 15.08 2.06
CA GLU A 469 -8.98 15.02 1.24
C GLU A 469 -8.72 14.06 0.06
N LEU A 470 -9.59 13.08 -0.14
CA LEU A 470 -9.57 12.09 -1.22
C LEU A 470 -10.96 12.01 -1.92
N GLY A 471 -11.62 13.14 -2.02
CA GLY A 471 -12.96 13.28 -2.57
C GLY A 471 -12.98 14.22 -3.78
N ASP A 472 -13.90 15.15 -3.73
CA ASP A 472 -14.27 15.99 -4.87
C ASP A 472 -13.11 16.79 -5.47
N PHE A 473 -12.24 17.36 -4.64
CA PHE A 473 -11.13 18.17 -5.12
C PHE A 473 -9.98 17.31 -5.66
N SER A 474 -9.49 16.35 -4.87
CA SER A 474 -8.33 15.53 -5.26
C SER A 474 -8.63 14.57 -6.41
N MET A 475 -9.89 14.20 -6.60
CA MET A 475 -10.35 13.34 -7.69
C MET A 475 -10.88 14.12 -8.89
N GLU A 476 -10.71 15.47 -8.92
CA GLU A 476 -11.09 16.31 -10.05
C GLU A 476 -12.56 16.12 -10.46
N TYR A 477 -13.48 16.17 -9.49
CA TYR A 477 -14.91 15.92 -9.68
C TYR A 477 -15.51 16.72 -10.85
N ASP A 478 -15.17 18.00 -10.94
CA ASP A 478 -15.65 18.96 -11.95
C ASP A 478 -15.16 18.65 -13.37
N LEU A 479 -14.11 17.84 -13.51
CA LEU A 479 -13.57 17.40 -14.81
C LEU A 479 -14.09 16.01 -15.25
N LYS A 480 -14.93 15.37 -14.45
CA LYS A 480 -15.44 14.02 -14.72
C LYS A 480 -16.81 14.04 -15.38
N THR A 481 -17.13 12.95 -16.13
CA THR A 481 -18.48 12.74 -16.66
C THR A 481 -19.47 12.40 -15.54
N PRO A 482 -20.78 12.61 -15.72
CA PRO A 482 -21.77 12.24 -14.71
C PRO A 482 -21.68 10.80 -14.21
N GLU A 483 -21.35 9.85 -15.08
CA GLU A 483 -21.17 8.45 -14.72
C GLU A 483 -19.94 8.26 -13.82
N GLN A 484 -18.83 8.95 -14.12
CA GLN A 484 -17.62 8.93 -13.31
C GLN A 484 -17.81 9.65 -11.96
N GLN A 485 -18.57 10.75 -11.96
CA GLN A 485 -18.92 11.47 -10.73
C GLN A 485 -19.75 10.59 -9.78
N ALA A 486 -20.69 9.80 -10.31
CA ALA A 486 -21.50 8.89 -9.53
C ALA A 486 -20.68 7.76 -8.86
N GLU A 487 -19.55 7.40 -9.44
CA GLU A 487 -18.64 6.37 -8.91
C GLU A 487 -17.67 6.92 -7.84
N LEU A 488 -17.51 8.23 -7.70
CA LEU A 488 -16.58 8.81 -6.73
C LEU A 488 -17.01 8.59 -5.27
N ALA A 489 -16.04 8.28 -4.43
CA ALA A 489 -16.18 8.31 -2.98
C ALA A 489 -15.69 9.68 -2.48
N ASN A 490 -16.61 10.52 -2.02
CA ASN A 490 -16.28 11.84 -1.48
C ASN A 490 -15.87 11.69 0.00
N VAL A 491 -14.58 11.43 0.24
CA VAL A 491 -14.08 11.08 1.58
C VAL A 491 -12.90 11.93 2.02
N VAL A 492 -12.78 12.12 3.34
CA VAL A 492 -11.56 12.62 3.98
C VAL A 492 -10.92 11.47 4.76
N ARG A 493 -9.61 11.31 4.60
CA ARG A 493 -8.80 10.23 5.18
C ARG A 493 -7.97 10.72 6.36
N PHE A 494 -8.07 10.02 7.47
CA PHE A 494 -7.23 10.14 8.66
C PHE A 494 -6.23 8.98 8.66
N ALA A 495 -5.07 9.16 8.01
CA ALA A 495 -4.04 8.12 7.96
C ALA A 495 -3.31 8.03 9.31
N ILE A 496 -3.12 6.83 9.82
CA ILE A 496 -2.43 6.61 11.09
C ILE A 496 -0.99 6.19 10.80
N ASP A 497 -0.04 7.00 11.23
CA ASP A 497 1.38 6.69 11.12
C ASP A 497 1.76 5.49 12.02
N ARG A 498 2.55 4.57 11.48
CA ARG A 498 2.99 3.39 12.23
C ARG A 498 3.92 3.78 13.36
N SER A 499 3.63 3.29 14.57
CA SER A 499 4.46 3.47 15.78
C SER A 499 4.72 4.92 16.21
N ARG A 500 3.86 5.88 15.81
CA ARG A 500 4.02 7.31 16.14
C ARG A 500 2.92 7.87 17.05
N LEU A 501 1.67 7.50 16.79
CA LEU A 501 0.54 8.07 17.49
C LEU A 501 0.20 7.22 18.72
N THR A 502 -0.04 7.90 19.84
CA THR A 502 -0.55 7.31 21.07
C THR A 502 -2.06 7.50 21.18
N LYS A 503 -2.67 6.87 22.18
CA LYS A 503 -4.09 7.02 22.47
C LYS A 503 -4.49 8.49 22.69
N GLU A 504 -3.65 9.26 23.36
CA GLU A 504 -3.91 10.68 23.65
C GLU A 504 -3.97 11.53 22.38
N HIS A 505 -3.13 11.22 21.38
CA HIS A 505 -3.23 11.86 20.06
C HIS A 505 -4.56 11.54 19.39
N LEU A 506 -4.99 10.25 19.43
CA LEU A 506 -6.28 9.84 18.87
C LEU A 506 -7.46 10.45 19.62
N ASP A 507 -7.41 10.54 20.96
CA ASP A 507 -8.43 11.21 21.77
C ASP A 507 -8.56 12.70 21.40
N TYR A 508 -7.44 13.36 21.17
CA TYR A 508 -7.42 14.75 20.72
C TYR A 508 -8.09 14.91 19.34
N VAL A 509 -7.80 14.02 18.40
CA VAL A 509 -8.41 14.00 17.06
C VAL A 509 -9.92 13.73 17.17
N ILE A 510 -10.35 12.78 18.01
CA ILE A 510 -11.76 12.48 18.25
C ILE A 510 -12.49 13.74 18.77
N ALA A 511 -11.93 14.42 19.75
CA ALA A 511 -12.51 15.62 20.32
C ALA A 511 -12.62 16.74 19.28
N ALA A 512 -11.56 17.01 18.53
CA ALA A 512 -11.50 18.04 17.49
C ALA A 512 -12.53 17.82 16.37
N VAL A 513 -12.60 16.59 15.84
CA VAL A 513 -13.56 16.24 14.78
C VAL A 513 -14.99 16.31 15.30
N THR A 514 -15.24 15.88 16.55
CA THR A 514 -16.56 15.94 17.17
C THR A 514 -17.02 17.40 17.36
N GLU A 515 -16.11 18.29 17.76
CA GLU A 515 -16.39 19.72 17.90
C GLU A 515 -16.67 20.34 16.52
N LEU A 516 -15.83 20.08 15.54
CA LEU A 516 -16.00 20.59 14.19
C LEU A 516 -17.28 20.05 13.52
N TYR A 517 -17.68 18.80 13.80
CA TYR A 517 -18.96 18.24 13.33
C TYR A 517 -20.17 19.00 13.89
N LYS A 518 -20.14 19.38 15.16
CA LYS A 518 -21.20 20.21 15.76
C LYS A 518 -21.30 21.61 15.13
N ASP A 519 -20.17 22.14 14.69
CA ASP A 519 -20.04 23.46 14.04
C ASP A 519 -19.91 23.39 12.52
N ARG A 520 -20.31 22.25 11.89
CA ARG A 520 -20.04 21.97 10.47
C ARG A 520 -20.63 22.98 9.49
N GLU A 521 -21.69 23.68 9.88
CA GLU A 521 -22.26 24.74 9.03
C GLU A 521 -21.31 25.94 8.88
N SER A 522 -20.35 26.14 9.79
CA SER A 522 -19.34 27.20 9.73
C SER A 522 -18.14 26.85 8.84
N ILE A 523 -18.01 25.58 8.41
CA ILE A 523 -16.93 25.14 7.53
C ILE A 523 -17.07 25.84 6.17
N PRO A 524 -16.01 26.53 5.67
CA PRO A 524 -16.11 27.24 4.41
C PRO A 524 -16.18 26.29 3.21
N ASN A 525 -16.79 26.75 2.14
CA ASN A 525 -16.60 26.21 0.79
C ASN A 525 -15.25 26.71 0.25
N MET A 526 -14.62 25.97 -0.65
CA MET A 526 -13.31 26.29 -1.23
C MET A 526 -13.40 26.58 -2.72
#